data_239e8ec7f7522d46715bd5aa186e63b3
#
_entry.id   239e8ec7f7522d46715bd5aa186e63b3
#
_cell.length_a   1.000
_cell.length_b   1.000
_cell.length_c   1.000
_cell.angle_alpha   90.00
_cell.angle_beta   90.00
_cell.angle_gamma   90.00
#
_symmetry.space_group_name_H-M   'P 1'
#
loop_
_entity.id
_entity.type
_entity.pdbx_description
1 polymer ?
#
loop_
_entity_poly.entity_id
_entity_poly.type
_entity_poly.pdbx_seq_one_letter_code
_entity_poly.pdbx_strand_id
1 'polypeptide(L)'
;MYNQQEIDKIRYNSIPEQKLLIGSKWIKAKQGKIQNIISPINGEKISEIQVSDEADVDEAVKSSRAIFEKGQWSNMPPAAKKKVMHKIADLIEGSMLELAVLGVRDNGTEINMAYKAEPGSAAGTFRYYAEAIDKVYGEISNTSNDFVGLIQREPVGVVGAIVPWNFPLMIGAWKIAPALAMGNSVVIKPSEAASLSILRLGEICLEAGLPPGTLNIVTGLSLIHI
;
A
#
# COMPACT_ATOMS: atom_id res chain seq x y z
N MET A 1 15.99 13.78 -15.17
CA MET A 1 16.96 12.68 -15.11
C MET A 1 17.77 12.93 -13.84
N TYR A 2 17.84 11.98 -12.91
CA TYR A 2 18.59 12.11 -11.65
C TYR A 2 20.09 11.90 -11.87
N ASN A 3 20.92 12.43 -10.99
CA ASN A 3 22.37 12.28 -11.00
C ASN A 3 22.87 11.58 -9.73
N GLN A 4 24.13 11.20 -9.69
CA GLN A 4 24.72 10.45 -8.57
C GLN A 4 24.63 11.23 -7.24
N GLN A 5 24.79 12.54 -7.26
CA GLN A 5 24.72 13.36 -6.04
C GLN A 5 23.32 13.35 -5.42
N GLU A 6 22.27 13.36 -6.26
CA GLU A 6 20.87 13.25 -5.79
C GLU A 6 20.59 11.87 -5.18
N ILE A 7 21.12 10.81 -5.81
CA ILE A 7 21.02 9.45 -5.25
C ILE A 7 21.72 9.39 -3.89
N ASP A 8 22.97 9.85 -3.82
CA ASP A 8 23.79 9.78 -2.61
C ASP A 8 23.18 10.57 -1.46
N LYS A 9 22.58 11.72 -1.74
CA LYS A 9 21.87 12.52 -0.75
C LYS A 9 20.75 11.73 -0.05
N ILE A 10 20.02 10.88 -0.80
CA ILE A 10 18.94 10.06 -0.24
C ILE A 10 19.52 8.77 0.36
N ARG A 11 20.48 8.15 -0.33
CA ARG A 11 21.07 6.86 0.07
C ARG A 11 21.70 6.90 1.46
N TYR A 12 22.36 7.99 1.81
CA TYR A 12 23.06 8.14 3.09
C TYR A 12 22.20 8.70 4.22
N ASN A 13 20.94 9.04 3.95
CA ASN A 13 20.02 9.42 5.02
C ASN A 13 19.79 8.25 5.96
N SER A 14 19.84 8.53 7.27
CA SER A 14 19.44 7.54 8.28
C SER A 14 17.95 7.24 8.15
N ILE A 15 17.60 5.97 8.22
CA ILE A 15 16.20 5.53 8.24
C ILE A 15 15.87 5.15 9.69
N PRO A 16 14.92 5.84 10.34
CA PRO A 16 14.54 5.54 11.71
C PRO A 16 13.85 4.17 11.82
N GLU A 17 13.67 3.67 13.04
CA GLU A 17 12.85 2.50 13.33
C GLU A 17 11.48 2.62 12.67
N GLN A 18 11.12 1.63 11.88
CA GLN A 18 9.87 1.59 11.14
C GLN A 18 8.75 0.99 11.99
N LYS A 19 7.59 1.62 11.97
CA LYS A 19 6.42 1.26 12.77
C LYS A 19 5.31 0.66 11.90
N LEU A 20 4.33 0.05 12.54
CA LEU A 20 3.09 -0.38 11.91
C LEU A 20 2.20 0.85 11.63
N LEU A 21 1.53 0.88 10.48
CA LEU A 21 0.48 1.86 10.23
C LEU A 21 -0.87 1.24 10.56
N ILE A 22 -1.51 1.71 11.62
CA ILE A 22 -2.86 1.27 12.00
C ILE A 22 -3.74 2.51 12.23
N GLY A 23 -4.80 2.62 11.45
CA GLY A 23 -5.61 3.83 11.39
C GLY A 23 -4.82 5.00 10.82
N SER A 24 -4.63 6.05 11.61
CA SER A 24 -3.78 7.21 11.26
C SER A 24 -2.45 7.23 12.01
N LYS A 25 -2.14 6.18 12.75
CA LYS A 25 -1.03 6.18 13.71
C LYS A 25 0.06 5.22 13.28
N TRP A 26 1.30 5.68 13.45
CA TRP A 26 2.48 4.84 13.39
C TRP A 26 2.77 4.33 14.80
N ILE A 27 2.51 3.03 15.02
CA ILE A 27 2.59 2.41 16.34
C ILE A 27 3.64 1.29 16.39
N LYS A 28 4.14 1.01 17.57
CA LYS A 28 4.98 -0.16 17.83
C LYS A 28 4.12 -1.42 17.94
N ALA A 29 4.68 -2.57 17.57
CA ALA A 29 4.04 -3.85 17.79
C ALA A 29 3.83 -4.11 19.30
N LYS A 30 2.71 -4.73 19.66
CA LYS A 30 2.31 -4.95 21.06
C LYS A 30 3.32 -5.75 21.86
N GLN A 31 3.95 -6.75 21.24
CA GLN A 31 5.00 -7.52 21.90
C GLN A 31 6.37 -6.86 21.89
N GLY A 32 6.52 -5.70 21.22
CA GLY A 32 7.77 -4.96 21.13
C GLY A 32 8.90 -5.70 20.39
N LYS A 33 8.58 -6.75 19.63
CA LYS A 33 9.56 -7.47 18.82
C LYS A 33 9.98 -6.62 17.63
N ILE A 34 11.28 -6.59 17.37
CA ILE A 34 11.88 -5.89 16.23
C ILE A 34 12.72 -6.85 15.39
N GLN A 35 12.85 -6.54 14.11
CA GLN A 35 13.73 -7.22 13.18
C GLN A 35 14.60 -6.19 12.46
N ASN A 36 15.90 -6.49 12.29
CA ASN A 36 16.79 -5.65 11.53
C ASN A 36 16.49 -5.76 10.02
N ILE A 37 16.47 -4.62 9.33
CA ILE A 37 16.57 -4.58 7.89
C ILE A 37 18.04 -4.55 7.53
N ILE A 38 18.48 -5.55 6.78
CA ILE A 38 19.88 -5.72 6.38
C ILE A 38 20.00 -5.43 4.89
N SER A 39 20.95 -4.58 4.53
CA SER A 39 21.26 -4.29 3.12
C SER A 39 21.80 -5.55 2.43
N PRO A 40 21.18 -6.01 1.33
CA PRO A 40 21.73 -7.10 0.54
C PRO A 40 22.98 -6.71 -0.24
N ILE A 41 23.32 -5.40 -0.29
CA ILE A 41 24.47 -4.88 -1.05
C ILE A 41 25.78 -5.07 -0.26
N ASN A 42 25.75 -4.81 1.06
CA ASN A 42 26.95 -4.78 1.88
C ASN A 42 26.81 -5.48 3.24
N GLY A 43 25.64 -6.04 3.54
CA GLY A 43 25.37 -6.74 4.81
C GLY A 43 25.18 -5.82 6.02
N GLU A 44 25.17 -4.52 5.85
CA GLU A 44 25.00 -3.57 6.95
C GLU A 44 23.53 -3.40 7.34
N LYS A 45 23.32 -3.09 8.62
CA LYS A 45 21.99 -2.73 9.13
C LYS A 45 21.57 -1.36 8.59
N ILE A 46 20.40 -1.29 7.95
CA ILE A 46 19.80 -0.08 7.40
C ILE A 46 18.87 0.57 8.43
N SER A 47 18.01 -0.24 9.05
CA SER A 47 16.95 0.19 9.96
C SER A 47 16.43 -1.02 10.75
N GLU A 48 15.31 -0.81 11.44
CA GLU A 48 14.54 -1.85 12.14
C GLU A 48 13.07 -1.74 11.75
N ILE A 49 12.39 -2.88 11.67
CA ILE A 49 10.93 -2.97 11.54
C ILE A 49 10.33 -3.60 12.79
N GLN A 50 9.10 -3.25 13.08
CA GLN A 50 8.28 -3.95 14.07
C GLN A 50 7.90 -5.33 13.53
N VAL A 51 7.87 -6.33 14.39
CA VAL A 51 7.33 -7.66 14.09
C VAL A 51 5.95 -7.76 14.72
N SER A 52 4.90 -7.60 13.91
CA SER A 52 3.52 -7.71 14.37
C SER A 52 3.17 -9.13 14.76
N ASP A 53 2.28 -9.25 15.72
CA ASP A 53 1.65 -10.49 16.13
C ASP A 53 0.16 -10.53 15.71
N GLU A 54 -0.55 -11.57 16.15
CA GLU A 54 -1.97 -11.74 15.88
C GLU A 54 -2.81 -10.57 16.41
N ALA A 55 -2.45 -10.03 17.58
CA ALA A 55 -3.21 -8.92 18.19
C ALA A 55 -3.03 -7.60 17.43
N ASP A 56 -1.87 -7.38 16.78
CA ASP A 56 -1.63 -6.24 15.91
C ASP A 56 -2.41 -6.36 14.60
N VAL A 57 -2.43 -7.56 14.01
CA VAL A 57 -3.21 -7.86 12.81
C VAL A 57 -4.71 -7.68 13.09
N ASP A 58 -5.20 -8.18 14.21
CA ASP A 58 -6.58 -7.99 14.66
C ASP A 58 -6.96 -6.51 14.79
N GLU A 59 -6.06 -5.68 15.34
CA GLU A 59 -6.28 -4.24 15.46
C GLU A 59 -6.33 -3.56 14.09
N ALA A 60 -5.44 -3.95 13.17
CA ALA A 60 -5.46 -3.45 11.79
C ALA A 60 -6.75 -3.83 11.06
N VAL A 61 -7.22 -5.09 11.20
CA VAL A 61 -8.48 -5.56 10.63
C VAL A 61 -9.67 -4.83 11.23
N LYS A 62 -9.71 -4.65 12.56
CA LYS A 62 -10.76 -3.87 13.24
C LYS A 62 -10.79 -2.42 12.77
N SER A 63 -9.63 -1.79 12.60
CA SER A 63 -9.51 -0.44 12.05
C SER A 63 -10.07 -0.37 10.62
N SER A 64 -9.69 -1.34 9.76
CA SER A 64 -10.19 -1.43 8.39
C SER A 64 -11.70 -1.68 8.33
N ARG A 65 -12.22 -2.55 9.20
CA ARG A 65 -13.65 -2.85 9.25
C ARG A 65 -14.46 -1.65 9.71
N ALA A 66 -14.00 -0.95 10.73
CA ALA A 66 -14.69 0.22 11.27
C ALA A 66 -14.82 1.36 10.25
N ILE A 67 -13.76 1.64 9.45
CA ILE A 67 -13.82 2.68 8.42
C ILE A 67 -14.71 2.27 7.25
N PHE A 68 -14.68 0.99 6.88
CA PHE A 68 -15.54 0.42 5.83
C PHE A 68 -17.02 0.55 6.20
N GLU A 69 -17.40 0.12 7.40
CA GLU A 69 -18.78 0.18 7.90
C GLU A 69 -19.31 1.61 8.08
N LYS A 70 -18.43 2.56 8.45
CA LYS A 70 -18.76 3.99 8.47
C LYS A 70 -19.03 4.58 7.08
N GLY A 71 -18.67 3.89 6.03
CA GLY A 71 -18.89 4.35 4.65
C GLY A 71 -18.02 5.51 4.21
N GLN A 72 -17.01 5.92 5.01
CA GLN A 72 -16.20 7.11 4.69
C GLN A 72 -15.41 6.95 3.38
N TRP A 73 -15.01 5.73 3.06
CA TRP A 73 -14.38 5.41 1.79
C TRP A 73 -15.30 4.61 0.88
N SER A 74 -15.93 3.55 1.37
CA SER A 74 -16.79 2.67 0.58
C SER A 74 -17.94 3.43 -0.10
N ASN A 75 -18.59 4.36 0.61
CA ASN A 75 -19.70 5.17 0.11
C ASN A 75 -19.27 6.54 -0.46
N MET A 76 -17.95 6.82 -0.50
CA MET A 76 -17.47 8.07 -1.09
C MET A 76 -17.86 8.15 -2.58
N PRO A 77 -18.36 9.29 -3.08
CA PRO A 77 -18.71 9.44 -4.48
C PRO A 77 -17.52 9.10 -5.42
N PRO A 78 -17.77 8.45 -6.56
CA PRO A 78 -16.73 8.07 -7.51
C PRO A 78 -15.76 9.19 -7.87
N ALA A 79 -16.25 10.38 -8.15
CA ALA A 79 -15.42 11.54 -8.49
C ALA A 79 -14.47 11.96 -7.33
N ALA A 80 -14.91 11.82 -6.08
CA ALA A 80 -14.08 12.12 -4.92
C ALA A 80 -13.01 11.05 -4.72
N LYS A 81 -13.35 9.75 -4.85
CA LYS A 81 -12.38 8.66 -4.83
C LYS A 81 -11.29 8.83 -5.90
N LYS A 82 -11.70 9.16 -7.14
CA LYS A 82 -10.77 9.45 -8.24
C LYS A 82 -9.75 10.52 -7.86
N LYS A 83 -10.21 11.64 -7.30
CA LYS A 83 -9.32 12.73 -6.88
C LYS A 83 -8.25 12.25 -5.88
N VAL A 84 -8.63 11.46 -4.87
CA VAL A 84 -7.68 10.91 -3.90
C VAL A 84 -6.70 9.96 -4.58
N MET A 85 -7.18 9.05 -5.43
CA MET A 85 -6.32 8.09 -6.11
C MET A 85 -5.35 8.74 -7.11
N HIS A 86 -5.79 9.78 -7.84
CA HIS A 86 -4.89 10.59 -8.68
C HIS A 86 -3.87 11.33 -7.83
N LYS A 87 -4.27 11.89 -6.68
CA LYS A 87 -3.36 12.56 -5.77
C LYS A 87 -2.29 11.59 -5.21
N ILE A 88 -2.65 10.32 -4.92
CA ILE A 88 -1.68 9.28 -4.56
C ILE A 88 -0.68 9.09 -5.70
N ALA A 89 -1.15 8.96 -6.94
CA ALA A 89 -0.28 8.80 -8.10
C ALA A 89 0.67 10.00 -8.29
N ASP A 90 0.16 11.23 -8.15
CA ASP A 90 0.95 12.45 -8.26
C ASP A 90 2.06 12.50 -7.19
N LEU A 91 1.75 12.12 -5.95
CA LEU A 91 2.71 12.07 -4.85
C LEU A 91 3.76 10.95 -5.04
N ILE A 92 3.36 9.79 -5.59
CA ILE A 92 4.32 8.74 -5.98
C ILE A 92 5.28 9.27 -7.05
N GLU A 93 4.76 9.93 -8.08
CA GLU A 93 5.59 10.53 -9.14
C GLU A 93 6.52 11.63 -8.61
N GLY A 94 6.04 12.45 -7.67
CA GLY A 94 6.85 13.44 -6.98
C GLY A 94 7.95 12.85 -6.09
N SER A 95 7.81 11.57 -5.70
CA SER A 95 8.74 10.86 -4.80
C SER A 95 9.50 9.72 -5.50
N MET A 96 9.54 9.70 -6.84
CA MET A 96 10.09 8.55 -7.61
C MET A 96 11.51 8.16 -7.18
N LEU A 97 12.40 9.14 -7.04
CA LEU A 97 13.78 8.85 -6.68
C LEU A 97 13.91 8.35 -5.24
N GLU A 98 13.17 8.94 -4.30
CA GLU A 98 13.11 8.48 -2.91
C GLU A 98 12.66 7.02 -2.83
N LEU A 99 11.52 6.70 -3.46
CA LEU A 99 10.94 5.35 -3.47
C LEU A 99 11.87 4.32 -4.12
N ALA A 100 12.52 4.69 -5.24
CA ALA A 100 13.49 3.84 -5.90
C ALA A 100 14.71 3.57 -5.01
N VAL A 101 15.27 4.60 -4.37
CA VAL A 101 16.43 4.44 -3.47
C VAL A 101 16.08 3.61 -2.24
N LEU A 102 14.88 3.74 -1.68
CA LEU A 102 14.40 2.87 -0.59
C LEU A 102 14.40 1.40 -1.03
N GLY A 103 13.87 1.10 -2.23
CA GLY A 103 13.88 -0.26 -2.80
C GLY A 103 15.31 -0.78 -3.04
N VAL A 104 16.20 0.06 -3.60
CA VAL A 104 17.63 -0.33 -3.76
C VAL A 104 18.26 -0.70 -2.41
N ARG A 105 17.93 0.04 -1.37
CA ARG A 105 18.52 -0.18 -0.02
C ARG A 105 18.07 -1.47 0.62
N ASP A 106 16.79 -1.83 0.54
CA ASP A 106 16.26 -3.00 1.26
C ASP A 106 16.14 -4.26 0.39
N ASN A 107 15.92 -4.16 -0.92
CA ASN A 107 15.84 -5.35 -1.79
C ASN A 107 17.03 -5.56 -2.73
N GLY A 108 17.91 -4.56 -2.88
CA GLY A 108 19.11 -4.67 -3.70
C GLY A 108 18.89 -4.51 -5.20
N THR A 109 17.71 -4.09 -5.66
CA THR A 109 17.44 -3.86 -7.08
C THR A 109 18.34 -2.74 -7.62
N GLU A 110 18.85 -2.90 -8.87
CA GLU A 110 19.64 -1.87 -9.55
C GLU A 110 18.84 -0.58 -9.72
N ILE A 111 19.46 0.58 -9.50
CA ILE A 111 18.75 1.87 -9.39
C ILE A 111 17.96 2.27 -10.64
N ASN A 112 18.46 2.00 -11.85
CA ASN A 112 17.69 2.32 -13.06
C ASN A 112 16.48 1.42 -13.23
N MET A 113 16.60 0.15 -12.82
CA MET A 113 15.48 -0.77 -12.78
C MET A 113 14.46 -0.34 -11.70
N ALA A 114 14.93 -0.10 -10.49
CA ALA A 114 14.08 0.36 -9.39
C ALA A 114 13.31 1.64 -9.75
N TYR A 115 14.00 2.64 -10.33
CA TYR A 115 13.39 3.92 -10.70
C TYR A 115 12.34 3.77 -11.81
N LYS A 116 12.61 2.94 -12.82
CA LYS A 116 11.70 2.77 -13.97
C LYS A 116 10.52 1.85 -13.63
N ALA A 117 10.80 0.74 -12.95
CA ALA A 117 9.81 -0.31 -12.78
C ALA A 117 8.84 -0.04 -11.61
N GLU A 118 9.35 0.36 -10.44
CA GLU A 118 8.53 0.35 -9.25
C GLU A 118 7.64 1.60 -9.08
N PRO A 119 8.15 2.82 -8.87
CA PRO A 119 7.29 3.96 -8.63
C PRO A 119 6.46 4.34 -9.86
N GLY A 120 7.01 4.23 -11.06
CA GLY A 120 6.28 4.51 -12.30
C GLY A 120 5.11 3.55 -12.52
N SER A 121 5.34 2.24 -12.30
CA SER A 121 4.26 1.25 -12.37
C SER A 121 3.23 1.45 -11.26
N ALA A 122 3.66 1.77 -10.04
CA ALA A 122 2.75 2.04 -8.94
C ALA A 122 1.84 3.25 -9.25
N ALA A 123 2.40 4.37 -9.67
CA ALA A 123 1.64 5.56 -10.04
C ALA A 123 0.66 5.28 -11.20
N GLY A 124 1.15 4.62 -12.27
CA GLY A 124 0.31 4.20 -13.39
C GLY A 124 -0.84 3.29 -12.98
N THR A 125 -0.61 2.37 -12.04
CA THR A 125 -1.63 1.48 -11.49
C THR A 125 -2.70 2.27 -10.74
N PHE A 126 -2.33 3.20 -9.87
CA PHE A 126 -3.29 4.07 -9.19
C PHE A 126 -4.10 4.92 -10.16
N ARG A 127 -3.47 5.48 -11.22
CA ARG A 127 -4.19 6.23 -12.26
C ARG A 127 -5.18 5.36 -13.03
N TYR A 128 -4.73 4.17 -13.46
CA TYR A 128 -5.59 3.24 -14.19
C TYR A 128 -6.85 2.89 -13.39
N TYR A 129 -6.67 2.50 -12.13
CA TYR A 129 -7.81 2.13 -11.29
C TYR A 129 -8.64 3.34 -10.84
N ALA A 130 -8.07 4.53 -10.72
CA ALA A 130 -8.84 5.75 -10.53
C ALA A 130 -9.83 5.95 -11.68
N GLU A 131 -9.37 5.77 -12.94
CA GLU A 131 -10.24 5.89 -14.10
C GLU A 131 -11.24 4.74 -14.25
N ALA A 132 -10.95 3.56 -13.69
CA ALA A 132 -11.83 2.40 -13.71
C ALA A 132 -13.04 2.52 -12.74
N ILE A 133 -12.99 3.40 -11.74
CA ILE A 133 -13.99 3.48 -10.64
C ILE A 133 -15.43 3.59 -11.18
N ASP A 134 -15.65 4.42 -12.18
CA ASP A 134 -16.98 4.66 -12.78
C ASP A 134 -17.24 3.83 -14.03
N LYS A 135 -16.43 2.80 -14.28
CA LYS A 135 -16.53 1.92 -15.45
C LYS A 135 -16.84 0.47 -15.07
N VAL A 136 -16.98 0.18 -13.79
CA VAL A 136 -17.42 -1.12 -13.28
C VAL A 136 -18.94 -1.07 -13.14
N TYR A 137 -19.64 -1.51 -14.18
CA TYR A 137 -21.09 -1.47 -14.25
C TYR A 137 -21.73 -2.66 -13.57
N GLY A 138 -22.99 -2.49 -13.14
CA GLY A 138 -23.93 -3.58 -12.87
C GLY A 138 -24.51 -4.16 -14.17
N GLU A 139 -25.37 -5.13 -14.03
CA GLU A 139 -26.00 -5.84 -15.13
C GLU A 139 -27.51 -5.92 -14.90
N ILE A 140 -28.29 -6.03 -15.98
CA ILE A 140 -29.70 -6.36 -15.94
C ILE A 140 -29.82 -7.82 -16.39
N SER A 141 -30.30 -8.69 -15.51
CA SER A 141 -30.47 -10.11 -15.82
C SER A 141 -31.68 -10.34 -16.71
N ASN A 142 -31.60 -11.33 -17.59
CA ASN A 142 -32.72 -11.78 -18.40
C ASN A 142 -33.69 -12.56 -17.52
N THR A 143 -34.91 -11.98 -17.31
CA THR A 143 -35.98 -12.57 -16.49
C THR A 143 -37.26 -12.61 -17.31
N SER A 144 -38.39 -13.09 -16.72
CA SER A 144 -39.70 -13.00 -17.32
C SER A 144 -40.15 -11.55 -17.40
N ASN A 145 -41.18 -11.28 -18.25
CA ASN A 145 -41.69 -9.92 -18.47
C ASN A 145 -42.26 -9.21 -17.23
N ASP A 146 -42.52 -9.97 -16.17
CA ASP A 146 -43.11 -9.45 -14.94
C ASP A 146 -42.07 -9.00 -13.90
N PHE A 147 -40.78 -9.20 -14.20
CA PHE A 147 -39.67 -8.92 -13.26
C PHE A 147 -38.49 -8.25 -13.93
N VAL A 148 -37.77 -7.40 -13.17
CA VAL A 148 -36.48 -6.83 -13.56
C VAL A 148 -35.45 -7.26 -12.53
N GLY A 149 -34.45 -8.03 -12.96
CA GLY A 149 -33.32 -8.44 -12.10
C GLY A 149 -32.14 -7.49 -12.29
N LEU A 150 -31.72 -6.84 -11.22
CA LEU A 150 -30.52 -5.98 -11.21
C LEU A 150 -29.37 -6.67 -10.51
N ILE A 151 -28.20 -6.70 -11.15
CA ILE A 151 -26.95 -7.20 -10.55
C ILE A 151 -26.09 -5.99 -10.22
N GLN A 152 -25.90 -5.75 -8.93
CA GLN A 152 -25.03 -4.68 -8.43
C GLN A 152 -23.72 -5.24 -7.92
N ARG A 153 -22.60 -4.61 -8.26
CA ARG A 153 -21.28 -4.94 -7.75
C ARG A 153 -21.01 -4.12 -6.49
N GLU A 154 -20.66 -4.79 -5.40
CA GLU A 154 -20.39 -4.16 -4.12
C GLU A 154 -18.98 -4.51 -3.62
N PRO A 155 -18.35 -3.64 -2.79
CA PRO A 155 -17.07 -3.97 -2.18
C PRO A 155 -17.22 -5.15 -1.19
N VAL A 156 -16.23 -6.04 -1.15
CA VAL A 156 -16.23 -7.21 -0.24
C VAL A 156 -15.92 -6.84 1.21
N GLY A 157 -15.36 -5.65 1.46
CA GLY A 157 -15.08 -5.13 2.79
C GLY A 157 -13.61 -4.94 3.08
N VAL A 158 -12.99 -5.81 3.86
CA VAL A 158 -11.56 -5.75 4.21
C VAL A 158 -10.78 -6.76 3.39
N VAL A 159 -9.78 -6.29 2.66
CA VAL A 159 -8.89 -7.10 1.83
C VAL A 159 -7.55 -7.28 2.53
N GLY A 160 -7.14 -8.53 2.78
CA GLY A 160 -5.80 -8.88 3.19
C GLY A 160 -4.88 -9.02 1.97
N ALA A 161 -3.70 -8.38 1.99
CA ALA A 161 -2.71 -8.49 0.94
C ALA A 161 -1.34 -8.86 1.52
N ILE A 162 -0.72 -9.94 1.01
CA ILE A 162 0.65 -10.34 1.35
C ILE A 162 1.48 -10.21 0.08
N VAL A 163 2.57 -9.43 0.15
CA VAL A 163 3.37 -9.12 -1.05
C VAL A 163 4.83 -9.51 -0.86
N PRO A 164 5.49 -9.95 -1.95
CA PRO A 164 6.87 -10.41 -1.93
C PRO A 164 7.89 -9.25 -1.88
N TRP A 165 9.17 -9.63 -1.82
CA TRP A 165 10.31 -8.72 -1.72
C TRP A 165 10.87 -8.22 -3.05
N ASN A 166 10.61 -8.92 -4.16
CA ASN A 166 11.32 -8.66 -5.43
C ASN A 166 10.89 -7.37 -6.16
N PHE A 167 9.61 -6.97 -6.06
CA PHE A 167 9.08 -5.70 -6.55
C PHE A 167 8.01 -5.18 -5.58
N PRO A 168 8.40 -4.82 -4.35
CA PRO A 168 7.45 -4.59 -3.26
C PRO A 168 6.44 -3.48 -3.55
N LEU A 169 6.91 -2.33 -4.03
CA LEU A 169 6.05 -1.17 -4.30
C LEU A 169 5.10 -1.44 -5.46
N MET A 170 5.61 -1.98 -6.57
CA MET A 170 4.84 -2.29 -7.76
C MET A 170 3.74 -3.32 -7.44
N ILE A 171 4.12 -4.45 -6.84
CA ILE A 171 3.17 -5.53 -6.52
C ILE A 171 2.21 -5.09 -5.41
N GLY A 172 2.67 -4.29 -4.45
CA GLY A 172 1.82 -3.66 -3.45
C GLY A 172 0.75 -2.78 -4.08
N ALA A 173 1.13 -1.91 -5.02
CA ALA A 173 0.19 -1.08 -5.76
C ALA A 173 -0.84 -1.90 -6.55
N TRP A 174 -0.44 -3.03 -7.17
CA TRP A 174 -1.34 -3.94 -7.88
C TRP A 174 -2.40 -4.59 -6.99
N LYS A 175 -2.19 -4.62 -5.67
CA LYS A 175 -3.19 -5.11 -4.70
C LYS A 175 -3.99 -3.98 -4.08
N ILE A 176 -3.31 -2.90 -3.70
CA ILE A 176 -3.93 -1.77 -3.00
C ILE A 176 -4.85 -0.99 -3.94
N ALA A 177 -4.38 -0.59 -5.11
CA ALA A 177 -5.13 0.31 -5.99
C ALA A 177 -6.49 -0.27 -6.46
N PRO A 178 -6.59 -1.52 -6.98
CA PRO A 178 -7.90 -2.09 -7.34
C PRO A 178 -8.83 -2.25 -6.13
N ALA A 179 -8.31 -2.67 -4.97
CA ALA A 179 -9.10 -2.82 -3.77
C ALA A 179 -9.70 -1.48 -3.33
N LEU A 180 -8.89 -0.42 -3.29
CA LEU A 180 -9.33 0.93 -2.95
C LEU A 180 -10.33 1.48 -3.97
N ALA A 181 -10.06 1.32 -5.27
CA ALA A 181 -10.95 1.79 -6.33
C ALA A 181 -12.37 1.25 -6.17
N MET A 182 -12.49 -0.03 -5.81
CA MET A 182 -13.78 -0.69 -5.58
C MET A 182 -14.37 -0.44 -4.18
N GLY A 183 -13.81 0.47 -3.39
CA GLY A 183 -14.37 0.88 -2.11
C GLY A 183 -14.00 0.00 -0.93
N ASN A 184 -13.07 -0.95 -1.09
CA ASN A 184 -12.60 -1.79 0.01
C ASN A 184 -11.59 -1.05 0.90
N SER A 185 -11.41 -1.55 2.13
CA SER A 185 -10.25 -1.26 2.98
C SER A 185 -9.20 -2.35 2.84
N VAL A 186 -7.93 -2.03 3.12
CA VAL A 186 -6.81 -2.95 2.90
C VAL A 186 -5.94 -3.06 4.14
N VAL A 187 -5.60 -4.29 4.51
CA VAL A 187 -4.49 -4.60 5.42
C VAL A 187 -3.40 -5.27 4.61
N ILE A 188 -2.25 -4.63 4.47
CA ILE A 188 -1.14 -5.17 3.69
C ILE A 188 0.02 -5.58 4.60
N LYS A 189 0.59 -6.76 4.31
CA LYS A 189 1.85 -7.24 4.88
C LYS A 189 2.92 -7.31 3.79
N PRO A 190 3.85 -6.34 3.72
CA PRO A 190 5.03 -6.47 2.87
C PRO A 190 5.96 -7.58 3.39
N SER A 191 6.89 -8.01 2.54
CA SER A 191 7.99 -8.86 3.00
C SER A 191 8.84 -8.10 4.02
N GLU A 192 9.30 -8.81 5.05
CA GLU A 192 10.23 -8.31 6.05
C GLU A 192 11.59 -7.92 5.46
N ALA A 193 11.95 -8.50 4.33
CA ALA A 193 13.19 -8.18 3.62
C ALA A 193 13.11 -6.89 2.80
N ALA A 194 11.90 -6.42 2.43
CA ALA A 194 11.71 -5.27 1.55
C ALA A 194 10.38 -4.56 1.88
N SER A 195 10.35 -3.80 2.94
CA SER A 195 9.14 -3.13 3.44
C SER A 195 9.17 -1.61 3.32
N LEU A 196 10.34 -1.00 3.13
CA LEU A 196 10.51 0.45 3.25
C LEU A 196 9.65 1.24 2.25
N SER A 197 9.61 0.81 1.01
CA SER A 197 8.83 1.50 -0.04
C SER A 197 7.31 1.40 0.19
N ILE A 198 6.82 0.28 0.75
CA ILE A 198 5.40 0.12 1.11
C ILE A 198 5.03 0.99 2.33
N LEU A 199 5.91 1.09 3.33
CA LEU A 199 5.68 1.96 4.48
C LEU A 199 5.61 3.43 4.02
N ARG A 200 6.51 3.85 3.13
CA ARG A 200 6.46 5.19 2.52
C ARG A 200 5.19 5.41 1.69
N LEU A 201 4.71 4.39 0.96
CA LEU A 201 3.42 4.45 0.27
C LEU A 201 2.25 4.70 1.25
N GLY A 202 2.31 4.12 2.45
CA GLY A 202 1.32 4.39 3.50
C GLY A 202 1.26 5.87 3.89
N GLU A 203 2.41 6.53 4.05
CA GLU A 203 2.49 7.97 4.31
C GLU A 203 1.90 8.77 3.14
N ILE A 204 2.28 8.43 1.91
CA ILE A 204 1.76 9.05 0.68
C ILE A 204 0.23 8.93 0.61
N CYS A 205 -0.33 7.77 0.94
CA CYS A 205 -1.78 7.57 0.94
C CYS A 205 -2.49 8.48 1.95
N LEU A 206 -1.94 8.62 3.15
CA LEU A 206 -2.49 9.54 4.17
C LEU A 206 -2.37 11.01 3.73
N GLU A 207 -1.23 11.41 3.18
CA GLU A 207 -0.99 12.75 2.64
C GLU A 207 -1.94 13.09 1.48
N ALA A 208 -2.27 12.12 0.65
CA ALA A 208 -3.24 12.28 -0.43
C ALA A 208 -4.68 12.46 0.06
N GLY A 209 -4.95 12.21 1.33
CA GLY A 209 -6.28 12.32 1.93
C GLY A 209 -7.08 11.01 1.93
N LEU A 210 -6.43 9.87 1.79
CA LEU A 210 -7.09 8.58 2.03
C LEU A 210 -7.57 8.52 3.48
N PRO A 211 -8.86 8.22 3.75
CA PRO A 211 -9.37 8.21 5.12
C PRO A 211 -8.58 7.23 6.01
N PRO A 212 -8.18 7.64 7.23
CA PRO A 212 -7.44 6.78 8.15
C PRO A 212 -8.12 5.45 8.41
N GLY A 213 -7.36 4.36 8.35
CA GLY A 213 -7.88 2.99 8.50
C GLY A 213 -8.29 2.32 7.17
N THR A 214 -8.40 3.07 6.07
CA THR A 214 -8.66 2.49 4.74
C THR A 214 -7.47 1.67 4.24
N LEU A 215 -6.25 2.08 4.56
CA LEU A 215 -5.02 1.32 4.37
C LEU A 215 -4.31 1.16 5.71
N ASN A 216 -4.02 -0.08 6.09
CA ASN A 216 -3.19 -0.42 7.24
C ASN A 216 -2.02 -1.28 6.76
N ILE A 217 -0.85 -1.10 7.40
CA ILE A 217 0.38 -1.82 7.05
C ILE A 217 0.92 -2.48 8.30
N VAL A 218 1.03 -3.81 8.26
CA VAL A 218 1.62 -4.62 9.31
C VAL A 218 2.88 -5.29 8.79
N THR A 219 3.98 -5.18 9.52
CA THR A 219 5.28 -5.77 9.15
C THR A 219 5.58 -6.99 10.03
N GLY A 220 6.46 -7.84 9.59
CA GLY A 220 6.86 -9.05 10.31
C GLY A 220 6.86 -10.29 9.44
N LEU A 221 7.17 -11.43 10.06
CA LEU A 221 7.21 -12.73 9.40
C LEU A 221 5.79 -13.19 9.00
N SER A 222 5.71 -13.96 7.94
CA SER A 222 4.44 -14.56 7.53
C SER A 222 4.17 -15.84 8.32
N LEU A 223 2.96 -15.95 8.89
CA LEU A 223 2.52 -17.18 9.60
C LEU A 223 2.43 -18.39 8.66
N ILE A 224 2.34 -18.19 7.35
CA ILE A 224 2.35 -19.30 6.38
C ILE A 224 3.69 -20.03 6.28
N HIS A 225 4.75 -19.47 6.85
CA HIS A 225 6.09 -20.08 6.90
C HIS A 225 6.38 -20.80 8.24
N ILE A 226 5.38 -20.90 9.10
CA ILE A 226 5.49 -21.59 10.39
C ILE A 226 5.02 -23.03 10.27
#